data_7e9ed62de1ef5f4fa67447feb5c078da
#
_entry.id   7e9ed62de1ef5f4fa67447feb5c078da
#
_cell.length_a   1.000
_cell.length_b   1.000
_cell.length_c   1.000
_cell.angle_alpha   90.00
_cell.angle_beta   90.00
_cell.angle_gamma   90.00
#
_symmetry.space_group_name_H-M   'P 1'
#
loop_
_entity.id
_entity.type
_entity.pdbx_description
1 polymer ?
#
loop_
_entity_poly.entity_id
_entity_poly.type
_entity_poly.pdbx_seq_one_letter_code
_entity_poly.pdbx_strand_id
1 'polypeptide(L)'
;MEKEIVFVLLDEFADWEAAFLAPALCSGVMPGRPGSYAAKYMSPDGESVRSIGGLRATPDYDASTLPESCAGLILVGGMQWESAAARQIAPLAGEALKRGILVGAICNAVSFMAANGLLNGVRHTGNTVEMLKQWGGANYTGEALYEERQAVRDGNVVTANGTGYLEFTRECLLA
;
A
#
# COMPACT_ATOMS: atom_id res chain seq x y z
N MET A 1 -2.37 -11.69 -20.49
CA MET A 1 -1.55 -11.71 -19.26
C MET A 1 -2.47 -11.47 -18.08
N GLU A 2 -2.40 -12.29 -17.05
CA GLU A 2 -3.21 -12.11 -15.85
C GLU A 2 -2.82 -10.79 -15.17
N LYS A 3 -3.79 -10.01 -14.74
CA LYS A 3 -3.54 -8.76 -14.02
C LYS A 3 -3.16 -9.06 -12.57
N GLU A 4 -2.20 -8.34 -12.05
CA GLU A 4 -1.63 -8.56 -10.73
C GLU A 4 -1.84 -7.35 -9.83
N ILE A 5 -2.12 -7.62 -8.55
CA ILE A 5 -2.04 -6.64 -7.48
C ILE A 5 -0.80 -6.98 -6.66
N VAL A 6 0.15 -6.08 -6.64
CA VAL A 6 1.45 -6.28 -5.99
C VAL A 6 1.42 -5.66 -4.58
N PHE A 7 1.62 -6.49 -3.58
CA PHE A 7 1.69 -6.11 -2.16
C PHE A 7 3.15 -5.92 -1.76
N VAL A 8 3.53 -4.71 -1.42
CA VAL A 8 4.87 -4.41 -0.91
C VAL A 8 4.94 -4.69 0.58
N LEU A 9 5.84 -5.59 0.95
CA LEU A 9 6.10 -5.99 2.32
C LEU A 9 7.53 -5.59 2.71
N LEU A 10 7.66 -4.92 3.83
CA LEU A 10 8.94 -4.71 4.51
C LEU A 10 9.03 -5.64 5.73
N ASP A 11 10.20 -5.82 6.30
CA ASP A 11 10.30 -6.48 7.59
C ASP A 11 9.41 -5.79 8.62
N GLU A 12 8.87 -6.55 9.56
CA GLU A 12 7.89 -6.09 10.55
C GLU A 12 6.62 -5.50 9.92
N PHE A 13 6.17 -6.07 8.77
CA PHE A 13 4.88 -5.70 8.20
C PHE A 13 3.72 -6.14 9.10
N ALA A 14 2.61 -5.40 9.05
CA ALA A 14 1.42 -5.71 9.82
C ALA A 14 0.61 -6.82 9.16
N ASP A 15 0.49 -7.97 9.82
CA ASP A 15 -0.16 -9.19 9.30
C ASP A 15 -1.59 -8.94 8.78
N TRP A 16 -2.35 -8.15 9.51
CA TRP A 16 -3.78 -7.93 9.25
C TRP A 16 -4.05 -6.99 8.06
N GLU A 17 -3.09 -6.19 7.63
CA GLU A 17 -3.34 -5.12 6.66
C GLU A 17 -3.44 -5.60 5.21
N ALA A 18 -2.82 -6.75 4.88
CA ALA A 18 -2.98 -7.41 3.58
C ALA A 18 -3.98 -8.56 3.60
N ALA A 19 -4.26 -9.11 4.79
CA ALA A 19 -4.94 -10.40 4.98
C ALA A 19 -6.40 -10.43 4.48
N PHE A 20 -7.05 -9.30 4.32
CA PHE A 20 -8.42 -9.21 3.80
C PHE A 20 -8.44 -8.93 2.30
N LEU A 21 -7.61 -8.01 1.82
CA LEU A 21 -7.60 -7.60 0.43
C LEU A 21 -7.05 -8.70 -0.49
N ALA A 22 -5.94 -9.33 -0.14
CA ALA A 22 -5.30 -10.33 -0.98
C ALA A 22 -6.23 -11.53 -1.31
N PRO A 23 -6.87 -12.21 -0.35
CA PRO A 23 -7.80 -13.30 -0.67
C PRO A 23 -9.06 -12.82 -1.39
N ALA A 24 -9.53 -11.59 -1.14
CA ALA A 24 -10.68 -11.04 -1.84
C ALA A 24 -10.41 -10.85 -3.35
N LEU A 25 -9.18 -10.51 -3.71
CA LEU A 25 -8.76 -10.32 -5.10
C LEU A 25 -8.59 -11.66 -5.84
N CYS A 26 -7.93 -12.64 -5.22
CA CYS A 26 -7.54 -13.90 -5.86
C CYS A 26 -8.67 -14.91 -5.92
N SER A 27 -9.28 -15.20 -4.79
CA SER A 27 -10.26 -16.30 -4.67
C SER A 27 -11.68 -15.79 -4.54
N GLY A 28 -11.84 -14.52 -4.25
CA GLY A 28 -13.09 -13.94 -3.80
C GLY A 28 -13.51 -14.49 -2.45
N VAL A 29 -14.25 -13.70 -1.69
CA VAL A 29 -14.80 -14.12 -0.41
C VAL A 29 -16.14 -14.87 -0.55
N MET A 30 -16.70 -14.89 -1.76
CA MET A 30 -17.95 -15.56 -2.07
C MET A 30 -17.69 -16.89 -2.80
N PRO A 31 -18.18 -18.01 -2.31
CA PRO A 31 -18.05 -19.30 -3.00
C PRO A 31 -18.52 -19.23 -4.45
N GLY A 32 -17.75 -19.82 -5.36
CA GLY A 32 -18.08 -19.87 -6.79
C GLY A 32 -17.89 -18.57 -7.57
N ARG A 33 -17.32 -17.54 -6.95
CA ARG A 33 -16.94 -16.28 -7.61
C ARG A 33 -15.43 -16.05 -7.42
N PRO A 34 -14.57 -16.58 -8.29
CA PRO A 34 -13.13 -16.33 -8.23
C PRO A 34 -12.84 -14.85 -8.45
N GLY A 35 -11.80 -14.35 -7.81
CA GLY A 35 -11.27 -13.01 -8.08
C GLY A 35 -10.71 -12.91 -9.50
N SER A 36 -10.54 -11.67 -9.95
CA SER A 36 -10.08 -11.37 -11.31
C SER A 36 -8.58 -11.01 -11.38
N TYR A 37 -7.90 -11.05 -10.24
CA TYR A 37 -6.49 -10.65 -10.11
C TYR A 37 -5.69 -11.72 -9.39
N ALA A 38 -4.39 -11.78 -9.68
CA ALA A 38 -3.43 -12.51 -8.87
C ALA A 38 -2.84 -11.58 -7.80
N ALA A 39 -2.82 -11.99 -6.54
CA ALA A 39 -2.04 -11.32 -5.52
C ALA A 39 -0.58 -11.76 -5.64
N LYS A 40 0.33 -10.79 -5.72
CA LYS A 40 1.77 -10.98 -5.77
C LYS A 40 2.43 -10.15 -4.68
N TYR A 41 3.55 -10.62 -4.19
CA TYR A 41 4.26 -9.97 -3.10
C TYR A 41 5.63 -9.48 -3.57
N MET A 42 6.03 -8.32 -3.05
CA MET A 42 7.30 -7.67 -3.36
C MET A 42 7.99 -7.29 -2.05
N SER A 43 9.29 -7.53 -1.97
CA SER A 43 10.14 -6.92 -0.94
C SER A 43 11.24 -6.07 -1.60
N PRO A 44 11.92 -5.17 -0.88
CA PRO A 44 12.92 -4.28 -1.48
C PRO A 44 14.03 -5.01 -2.26
N ASP A 45 14.48 -6.15 -1.77
CA ASP A 45 15.61 -6.92 -2.31
C ASP A 45 15.22 -8.33 -2.82
N GLY A 46 13.92 -8.68 -2.77
CA GLY A 46 13.44 -10.01 -3.15
C GLY A 46 13.64 -11.07 -2.06
N GLU A 47 14.22 -10.73 -0.93
CA GLU A 47 14.43 -11.65 0.18
C GLU A 47 13.16 -11.78 1.05
N SER A 48 13.10 -12.91 1.77
CA SER A 48 11.98 -13.18 2.68
C SER A 48 11.94 -12.17 3.82
N VAL A 49 10.74 -11.68 4.13
CA VAL A 49 10.46 -10.75 5.22
C VAL A 49 9.62 -11.40 6.32
N ARG A 50 9.65 -10.86 7.52
CA ARG A 50 8.89 -11.32 8.66
C ARG A 50 7.91 -10.26 9.12
N SER A 51 6.67 -10.67 9.42
CA SER A 51 5.65 -9.78 9.98
C SER A 51 5.87 -9.48 11.47
N ILE A 52 5.12 -8.52 11.98
CA ILE A 52 5.05 -8.21 13.43
C ILE A 52 4.62 -9.46 14.23
N GLY A 53 3.68 -10.25 13.70
CA GLY A 53 3.20 -11.48 14.33
C GLY A 53 4.11 -12.70 14.13
N GLY A 54 5.23 -12.54 13.40
CA GLY A 54 6.20 -13.61 13.18
C GLY A 54 5.96 -14.47 11.93
N LEU A 55 4.95 -14.15 11.11
CA LEU A 55 4.72 -14.81 9.83
C LEU A 55 5.89 -14.51 8.88
N ARG A 56 6.42 -15.54 8.21
CA ARG A 56 7.43 -15.38 7.18
C ARG A 56 6.79 -15.39 5.80
N ALA A 57 7.05 -14.36 5.00
CA ALA A 57 6.60 -14.24 3.63
C ALA A 57 7.78 -14.27 2.67
N THR A 58 7.67 -15.06 1.60
CA THR A 58 8.62 -15.07 0.49
C THR A 58 8.02 -14.29 -0.67
N PRO A 59 8.64 -13.20 -1.13
CA PRO A 59 8.11 -12.37 -2.21
C PRO A 59 8.25 -13.05 -3.58
N ASP A 60 7.43 -12.60 -4.53
CA ASP A 60 7.52 -12.97 -5.95
C ASP A 60 8.49 -12.04 -6.70
N TYR A 61 8.68 -10.80 -6.20
CA TYR A 61 9.44 -9.73 -6.86
C TYR A 61 10.36 -9.00 -5.89
N ASP A 62 11.44 -8.47 -6.42
CA ASP A 62 12.20 -7.37 -5.82
C ASP A 62 11.66 -6.01 -6.29
N ALA A 63 12.18 -4.93 -5.70
CA ALA A 63 11.78 -3.57 -6.02
C ALA A 63 12.62 -2.91 -7.15
N SER A 64 13.23 -3.69 -8.03
CA SER A 64 14.01 -3.15 -9.14
C SER A 64 13.13 -2.52 -10.22
N THR A 65 11.98 -3.13 -10.51
CA THR A 65 11.03 -2.64 -11.50
C THR A 65 9.59 -3.01 -11.14
N LEU A 66 8.63 -2.19 -11.58
CA LEU A 66 7.21 -2.53 -11.47
C LEU A 66 6.83 -3.49 -12.61
N PRO A 67 6.23 -4.68 -12.31
CA PRO A 67 5.82 -5.62 -13.36
C PRO A 67 4.86 -4.98 -14.38
N GLU A 68 4.95 -5.38 -15.64
CA GLU A 68 4.03 -4.90 -16.68
C GLU A 68 2.58 -5.30 -16.41
N SER A 69 2.38 -6.48 -15.79
CA SER A 69 1.08 -7.02 -15.36
C SER A 69 0.46 -6.28 -14.18
N CYS A 70 1.22 -5.39 -13.50
CA CYS A 70 0.79 -4.69 -12.31
C CYS A 70 -0.40 -3.76 -12.59
N ALA A 71 -1.55 -4.08 -12.03
CA ALA A 71 -2.78 -3.28 -12.05
C ALA A 71 -3.02 -2.52 -10.75
N GLY A 72 -2.30 -2.86 -9.68
CA GLY A 72 -2.35 -2.18 -8.40
C GLY A 72 -1.09 -2.43 -7.57
N LEU A 73 -0.62 -1.41 -6.88
CA LEU A 73 0.49 -1.45 -5.93
C LEU A 73 -0.04 -1.14 -4.54
N ILE A 74 0.08 -2.07 -3.62
CA ILE A 74 -0.41 -1.96 -2.24
C ILE A 74 0.76 -1.89 -1.28
N LEU A 75 0.93 -0.74 -0.64
CA LEU A 75 1.95 -0.52 0.38
C LEU A 75 1.39 -0.95 1.74
N VAL A 76 1.78 -2.14 2.18
CA VAL A 76 1.34 -2.71 3.46
C VAL A 76 2.09 -2.04 4.60
N GLY A 77 1.37 -1.58 5.61
CA GLY A 77 1.98 -0.92 6.75
C GLY A 77 2.87 -1.84 7.59
N GLY A 78 3.55 -1.27 8.54
CA GLY A 78 4.53 -1.95 9.39
C GLY A 78 5.52 -0.97 9.99
N MET A 79 6.61 -1.48 10.55
CA MET A 79 7.53 -0.69 11.37
C MET A 79 8.75 -0.16 10.60
N GLN A 80 9.00 -0.63 9.36
CA GLN A 80 10.26 -0.35 8.64
C GLN A 80 10.13 0.69 7.51
N TRP A 81 9.06 1.49 7.47
CA TRP A 81 8.84 2.48 6.40
C TRP A 81 9.76 3.72 6.44
N GLU A 82 10.55 3.91 7.50
CA GLU A 82 11.62 4.93 7.56
C GLU A 82 13.00 4.37 7.21
N SER A 83 13.12 3.05 6.97
CA SER A 83 14.38 2.39 6.69
C SER A 83 14.98 2.78 5.33
N ALA A 84 16.28 2.50 5.15
CA ALA A 84 16.95 2.66 3.87
C ALA A 84 16.32 1.76 2.78
N ALA A 85 15.86 0.57 3.15
CA ALA A 85 15.19 -0.37 2.25
C ALA A 85 13.87 0.20 1.69
N ALA A 86 13.08 0.89 2.52
CA ALA A 86 11.83 1.52 2.09
C ALA A 86 12.03 2.56 0.98
N ARG A 87 13.19 3.23 0.93
CA ARG A 87 13.47 4.26 -0.09
C ARG A 87 13.43 3.73 -1.51
N GLN A 88 13.67 2.44 -1.71
CA GLN A 88 13.60 1.78 -3.02
C GLN A 88 12.15 1.73 -3.56
N ILE A 89 11.16 1.82 -2.68
CA ILE A 89 9.74 1.75 -3.03
C ILE A 89 9.20 3.08 -3.56
N ALA A 90 9.78 4.21 -3.17
CA ALA A 90 9.28 5.53 -3.55
C ALA A 90 9.22 5.76 -5.08
N PRO A 91 10.26 5.41 -5.87
CA PRO A 91 10.19 5.53 -7.33
C PRO A 91 9.09 4.66 -7.95
N LEU A 92 8.87 3.44 -7.43
CA LEU A 92 7.84 2.53 -7.94
C LEU A 92 6.44 3.06 -7.64
N ALA A 93 6.20 3.59 -6.44
CA ALA A 93 4.93 4.24 -6.10
C ALA A 93 4.65 5.46 -7.00
N GLY A 94 5.67 6.29 -7.23
CA GLY A 94 5.58 7.42 -8.15
C GLY A 94 5.33 7.00 -9.60
N GLU A 95 5.93 5.92 -10.07
CA GLU A 95 5.68 5.33 -11.39
C GLU A 95 4.25 4.80 -11.50
N ALA A 96 3.79 4.04 -10.50
CA ALA A 96 2.43 3.50 -10.46
C ALA A 96 1.38 4.61 -10.56
N LEU A 97 1.56 5.70 -9.83
CA LEU A 97 0.69 6.90 -9.93
C LEU A 97 0.70 7.50 -11.32
N LYS A 98 1.87 7.69 -11.95
CA LYS A 98 2.00 8.22 -13.31
C LYS A 98 1.35 7.32 -14.36
N ARG A 99 1.39 6.01 -14.17
CA ARG A 99 0.74 5.02 -15.05
C ARG A 99 -0.77 4.93 -14.84
N GLY A 100 -1.34 5.63 -13.85
CA GLY A 100 -2.74 5.53 -13.48
C GLY A 100 -3.11 4.18 -12.84
N ILE A 101 -2.13 3.45 -12.30
CA ILE A 101 -2.32 2.19 -11.59
C ILE A 101 -2.87 2.52 -10.19
N LEU A 102 -3.74 1.64 -9.66
CA LEU A 102 -4.18 1.74 -8.27
C LEU A 102 -2.97 1.75 -7.32
N VAL A 103 -2.88 2.75 -6.46
CA VAL A 103 -1.92 2.78 -5.35
C VAL A 103 -2.68 2.82 -4.04
N GLY A 104 -2.56 1.74 -3.28
CA GLY A 104 -3.10 1.65 -1.92
C GLY A 104 -1.99 1.78 -0.89
N ALA A 105 -2.22 2.51 0.19
CA ALA A 105 -1.31 2.57 1.33
C ALA A 105 -2.09 2.57 2.65
N ILE A 106 -1.55 1.87 3.64
CA ILE A 106 -2.20 1.76 4.95
C ILE A 106 -1.19 1.97 6.08
N CYS A 107 -1.62 2.59 7.18
CA CYS A 107 -0.82 2.77 8.39
C CYS A 107 0.46 3.61 8.11
N ASN A 108 1.63 3.16 8.53
CA ASN A 108 2.90 3.87 8.34
C ASN A 108 3.31 4.00 6.86
N ALA A 109 2.80 3.14 5.98
CA ALA A 109 3.00 3.31 4.54
C ALA A 109 2.38 4.61 4.00
N VAL A 110 1.31 5.12 4.62
CA VAL A 110 0.75 6.43 4.27
C VAL A 110 1.70 7.56 4.67
N SER A 111 2.32 7.45 5.86
CA SER A 111 3.33 8.42 6.30
C SER A 111 4.56 8.43 5.38
N PHE A 112 4.95 7.25 4.87
CA PHE A 112 5.98 7.15 3.83
C PHE A 112 5.56 7.85 2.53
N MET A 113 4.30 7.71 2.08
CA MET A 113 3.81 8.46 0.92
C MET A 113 3.87 9.98 1.15
N ALA A 114 3.51 10.45 2.34
CA ALA A 114 3.62 11.85 2.74
C ALA A 114 5.09 12.32 2.69
N ALA A 115 6.02 11.54 3.22
CA ALA A 115 7.45 11.84 3.21
C ALA A 115 8.04 12.00 1.80
N ASN A 116 7.41 11.35 0.80
CA ASN A 116 7.81 11.42 -0.60
C ASN A 116 6.93 12.36 -1.45
N GLY A 117 6.06 13.17 -0.82
CA GLY A 117 5.21 14.17 -1.51
C GLY A 117 4.11 13.56 -2.39
N LEU A 118 3.79 12.27 -2.22
CA LEU A 118 2.87 11.54 -3.10
C LEU A 118 1.38 11.77 -2.74
N LEU A 119 1.11 12.52 -1.66
CA LEU A 119 -0.26 12.81 -1.19
C LEU A 119 -0.70 14.26 -1.44
N ASN A 120 0.17 15.12 -1.97
CA ASN A 120 -0.06 16.56 -2.00
C ASN A 120 -1.24 17.03 -2.88
N GLY A 121 -1.66 16.21 -3.84
CA GLY A 121 -2.73 16.54 -4.79
C GLY A 121 -3.98 15.67 -4.65
N VAL A 122 -4.08 14.82 -3.64
CA VAL A 122 -5.19 13.86 -3.48
C VAL A 122 -5.78 13.92 -2.08
N ARG A 123 -7.09 13.67 -1.95
CA ARG A 123 -7.72 13.45 -0.65
C ARG A 123 -7.20 12.15 -0.07
N HIS A 124 -6.89 12.16 1.21
CA HIS A 124 -6.26 11.03 1.88
C HIS A 124 -6.54 11.02 3.38
N THR A 125 -6.24 9.89 4.01
CA THR A 125 -6.18 9.73 5.46
C THR A 125 -4.87 9.05 5.85
N GLY A 126 -4.65 8.77 7.10
CA GLY A 126 -3.51 8.06 7.67
C GLY A 126 -3.74 7.79 9.14
N ASN A 127 -2.71 7.39 9.87
CA ASN A 127 -2.84 7.17 11.31
C ASN A 127 -3.22 8.46 12.04
N THR A 128 -2.53 9.56 11.78
CA THR A 128 -2.89 10.92 12.19
C THR A 128 -2.27 11.94 11.21
N VAL A 129 -2.86 13.12 11.10
CA VAL A 129 -2.29 14.19 10.29
C VAL A 129 -0.94 14.67 10.84
N GLU A 130 -0.77 14.62 12.17
CA GLU A 130 0.49 14.97 12.85
C GLU A 130 1.63 14.06 12.41
N MET A 131 1.39 12.74 12.29
CA MET A 131 2.40 11.80 11.78
C MET A 131 2.75 12.09 10.33
N LEU A 132 1.78 12.40 9.47
CA LEU A 132 2.03 12.77 8.08
C LEU A 132 2.90 14.03 8.00
N LYS A 133 2.63 15.03 8.83
CA LYS A 133 3.42 16.25 8.94
C LYS A 133 4.82 16.00 9.48
N GLN A 134 4.94 15.15 10.49
CA GLN A 134 6.23 14.81 11.09
C GLN A 134 7.14 14.08 10.09
N TRP A 135 6.63 13.08 9.39
CA TRP A 135 7.41 12.29 8.43
C TRP A 135 7.65 13.07 7.13
N GLY A 136 6.63 13.80 6.68
CA GLY A 136 6.67 14.54 5.42
C GLY A 136 7.50 15.82 5.47
N GLY A 137 7.53 16.49 6.62
CA GLY A 137 8.20 17.77 6.75
C GLY A 137 7.81 18.73 5.63
N ALA A 138 8.78 19.31 4.96
CA ALA A 138 8.57 20.23 3.83
C ALA A 138 8.01 19.53 2.56
N ASN A 139 8.12 18.21 2.46
CA ASN A 139 7.61 17.46 1.31
C ASN A 139 6.10 17.23 1.38
N TYR A 140 5.49 17.30 2.56
CA TYR A 140 4.06 17.11 2.73
C TYR A 140 3.33 18.46 2.80
N THR A 141 2.63 18.81 1.74
CA THR A 141 1.83 20.04 1.62
C THR A 141 0.33 19.74 1.46
N GLY A 142 -0.07 18.49 1.61
CA GLY A 142 -1.42 18.01 1.37
C GLY A 142 -2.37 18.09 2.57
N GLU A 143 -2.01 18.74 3.68
CA GLU A 143 -2.80 18.78 4.92
C GLU A 143 -4.26 19.21 4.70
N ALA A 144 -4.50 20.17 3.80
CA ALA A 144 -5.85 20.65 3.49
C ALA A 144 -6.76 19.59 2.82
N LEU A 145 -6.18 18.49 2.32
CA LEU A 145 -6.87 17.36 1.68
C LEU A 145 -6.96 16.13 2.60
N TYR A 146 -6.47 16.25 3.84
CA TYR A 146 -6.58 15.20 4.83
C TYR A 146 -8.00 15.08 5.35
N GLU A 147 -8.50 13.84 5.42
CA GLU A 147 -9.79 13.51 6.01
C GLU A 147 -9.60 12.55 7.19
N GLU A 148 -10.13 12.86 8.35
CA GLU A 148 -10.10 11.96 9.51
C GLU A 148 -11.15 10.85 9.34
N ARG A 149 -10.77 9.79 8.63
CA ARG A 149 -11.60 8.62 8.30
C ARG A 149 -10.76 7.35 8.36
N GLN A 150 -11.44 6.20 8.44
CA GLN A 150 -10.76 4.89 8.41
C GLN A 150 -10.05 4.64 7.06
N ALA A 151 -10.70 4.97 5.96
CA ALA A 151 -10.11 4.93 4.63
C ALA A 151 -10.68 6.05 3.75
N VAL A 152 -9.87 6.53 2.82
CA VAL A 152 -10.23 7.54 1.81
C VAL A 152 -9.75 7.05 0.45
N ARG A 153 -10.63 7.16 -0.55
CA ARG A 153 -10.29 6.96 -1.96
C ARG A 153 -10.42 8.26 -2.73
N ASP A 154 -9.41 8.56 -3.53
CA ASP A 154 -9.44 9.65 -4.50
C ASP A 154 -8.83 9.18 -5.82
N GLY A 155 -9.68 8.99 -6.82
CA GLY A 155 -9.28 8.38 -8.08
C GLY A 155 -8.70 6.96 -7.88
N ASN A 156 -7.46 6.80 -8.28
CA ASN A 156 -6.67 5.56 -8.15
C ASN A 156 -5.77 5.51 -6.90
N VAL A 157 -5.96 6.42 -5.95
CA VAL A 157 -5.25 6.41 -4.66
C VAL A 157 -6.21 6.01 -3.55
N VAL A 158 -5.82 5.03 -2.74
CA VAL A 158 -6.54 4.59 -1.55
C VAL A 158 -5.61 4.65 -0.35
N THR A 159 -6.01 5.38 0.69
CA THR A 159 -5.25 5.45 1.93
C THR A 159 -6.11 5.05 3.12
N ALA A 160 -5.50 4.49 4.17
CA ALA A 160 -6.19 4.12 5.40
C ALA A 160 -5.28 4.24 6.62
N ASN A 161 -5.88 4.42 7.81
CA ASN A 161 -5.16 4.22 9.05
C ASN A 161 -5.02 2.72 9.38
N GLY A 162 -4.15 2.35 10.33
CA GLY A 162 -3.83 0.95 10.62
C GLY A 162 -4.98 0.12 11.22
N THR A 163 -6.08 0.75 11.63
CA THR A 163 -7.30 0.07 12.10
C THR A 163 -8.36 -0.03 11.01
N GLY A 164 -8.21 0.71 9.90
CA GLY A 164 -9.15 0.81 8.80
C GLY A 164 -8.97 -0.27 7.70
N TYR A 165 -8.47 -1.45 8.04
CA TYR A 165 -8.13 -2.49 7.06
C TYR A 165 -9.35 -3.07 6.31
N LEU A 166 -10.54 -3.05 6.90
CA LEU A 166 -11.78 -3.48 6.22
C LEU A 166 -12.26 -2.40 5.24
N GLU A 167 -12.27 -1.15 5.67
CA GLU A 167 -12.61 0.00 4.82
C GLU A 167 -11.59 0.15 3.69
N PHE A 168 -10.30 -0.05 3.97
CA PHE A 168 -9.23 -0.09 2.96
C PHE A 168 -9.49 -1.15 1.90
N THR A 169 -9.80 -2.38 2.34
CA THR A 169 -10.16 -3.48 1.45
C THR A 169 -11.34 -3.08 0.55
N ARG A 170 -12.41 -2.53 1.14
CA ARG A 170 -13.59 -2.09 0.39
C ARG A 170 -13.24 -1.03 -0.65
N GLU A 171 -12.49 0.00 -0.28
CA GLU A 171 -12.15 1.08 -1.20
C GLU A 171 -11.20 0.62 -2.33
N CYS A 172 -10.26 -0.30 -2.05
CA CYS A 172 -9.42 -0.90 -3.08
C CYS A 172 -10.22 -1.77 -4.07
N LEU A 173 -11.25 -2.50 -3.60
CA LEU A 173 -12.11 -3.32 -4.46
C LEU A 173 -13.07 -2.48 -5.33
N LEU A 174 -13.32 -1.23 -4.96
CA LEU A 174 -14.17 -0.30 -5.69
C LEU A 174 -13.39 0.59 -6.68
N ALA A 175 -12.06 0.59 -6.59
CA ALA A 175 -11.19 1.37 -7.46
C ALA A 175 -10.87 0.62 -8.74
#